data_2d251246bfd6447d329d91b165573c71
#
_entry.id   2d251246bfd6447d329d91b165573c71
#
_cell.length_a   1.000
_cell.length_b   1.000
_cell.length_c   1.000
_cell.angle_alpha   90.00
_cell.angle_beta   90.00
_cell.angle_gamma   90.00
#
_symmetry.space_group_name_H-M   'P 1'
#
loop_
_entity.id
_entity.type
_entity.pdbx_description
1 polymer ?
#
loop_
_entity_poly.entity_id
_entity_poly.type
_entity_poly.pdbx_seq_one_letter_code
_entity_poly.pdbx_strand_id
1 'polypeptide(L)'
;GRDGLNADAWMAYGLQDVVNQRRMIDESPASEEFKQVMRGKLDALLALAEATDCRRVRLLGYFGEQSTPCGNCDNCLNPPAVWDGTDAARKLLSTIYRVQQASGLSFGTGHIMDIVRGKDTGKVKQFGHDKLSTFGVGKDYSEAQLRGVLRQLLATGAVGLQKVMLESGHSFDTLSLTDGSRPVLKGDVPVLLR
;
A
#
# COMPACT_ATOMS: atom_id res chain seq x y z
N GLY A 1 -6.66 -16.17 -25.17
CA GLY A 1 -5.52 -16.98 -25.59
C GLY A 1 -5.04 -16.59 -26.98
N ARG A 2 -3.90 -17.11 -27.42
CA ARG A 2 -3.35 -16.84 -28.77
C ARG A 2 -4.17 -17.47 -29.91
N ASP A 3 -5.06 -18.37 -29.55
CA ASP A 3 -5.97 -19.11 -30.44
C ASP A 3 -7.29 -18.39 -30.71
N GLY A 4 -7.46 -17.17 -30.18
CA GLY A 4 -8.70 -16.37 -30.28
C GLY A 4 -9.85 -16.86 -29.39
N LEU A 5 -9.64 -17.90 -28.61
CA LEU A 5 -10.62 -18.33 -27.60
C LEU A 5 -10.67 -17.41 -26.40
N ASN A 6 -11.82 -17.38 -25.73
CA ASN A 6 -11.97 -16.65 -24.49
C ASN A 6 -11.03 -17.21 -23.43
N ALA A 7 -10.45 -16.32 -22.62
CA ALA A 7 -9.58 -16.69 -21.52
C ALA A 7 -9.86 -15.77 -20.32
N ASP A 8 -9.87 -16.37 -19.14
CA ASP A 8 -9.96 -15.64 -17.88
C ASP A 8 -8.57 -15.41 -17.30
N ALA A 9 -8.32 -14.20 -16.83
CA ALA A 9 -7.12 -13.87 -16.08
C ALA A 9 -7.52 -13.65 -14.61
N TRP A 10 -6.87 -14.38 -13.72
CA TRP A 10 -7.12 -14.30 -12.29
C TRP A 10 -5.83 -14.07 -11.52
N MET A 11 -5.87 -13.21 -10.51
CA MET A 11 -4.73 -12.92 -9.64
C MET A 11 -5.17 -12.82 -8.19
N ALA A 12 -4.46 -13.54 -7.31
CA ALA A 12 -4.56 -13.36 -5.86
C ALA A 12 -3.25 -12.79 -5.32
N TYR A 13 -3.34 -11.84 -4.40
CA TYR A 13 -2.17 -11.26 -3.73
C TYR A 13 -2.60 -10.63 -2.40
N GLY A 14 -1.63 -10.45 -1.51
CA GLY A 14 -1.81 -9.78 -0.23
C GLY A 14 -0.70 -8.76 0.02
N LEU A 15 -0.78 -8.09 1.16
CA LEU A 15 0.23 -7.08 1.55
C LEU A 15 1.65 -7.66 1.56
N GLN A 16 1.81 -8.91 2.03
CA GLN A 16 3.13 -9.55 2.10
C GLN A 16 3.72 -9.79 0.71
N ASP A 17 2.89 -10.09 -0.30
CA ASP A 17 3.38 -10.27 -1.67
C ASP A 17 3.91 -8.95 -2.23
N VAL A 18 3.22 -7.84 -1.97
CA VAL A 18 3.69 -6.49 -2.34
C VAL A 18 5.05 -6.18 -1.72
N VAL A 19 5.20 -6.43 -0.41
CA VAL A 19 6.47 -6.23 0.31
C VAL A 19 7.58 -7.09 -0.28
N ASN A 20 7.30 -8.37 -0.52
CA ASN A 20 8.28 -9.31 -1.09
C ASN A 20 8.71 -8.91 -2.50
N GLN A 21 7.76 -8.52 -3.38
CA GLN A 21 8.08 -8.12 -4.74
C GLN A 21 8.94 -6.84 -4.76
N ARG A 22 8.62 -5.84 -3.94
CA ARG A 22 9.45 -4.63 -3.81
C ARG A 22 10.85 -4.98 -3.32
N ARG A 23 10.97 -5.83 -2.32
CA ARG A 23 12.25 -6.28 -1.80
C ARG A 23 13.09 -6.98 -2.89
N MET A 24 12.50 -7.88 -3.68
CA MET A 24 13.19 -8.55 -4.77
C MET A 24 13.72 -7.58 -5.82
N ILE A 25 12.98 -6.52 -6.13
CA ILE A 25 13.44 -5.46 -7.03
C ILE A 25 14.63 -4.72 -6.40
N ASP A 26 14.52 -4.32 -5.15
CA ASP A 26 15.53 -3.52 -4.46
C ASP A 26 16.84 -4.28 -4.20
N GLU A 27 16.75 -5.59 -3.94
CA GLU A 27 17.90 -6.49 -3.74
C GLU A 27 18.53 -6.98 -5.04
N SER A 28 17.90 -6.75 -6.19
CA SER A 28 18.46 -7.19 -7.47
C SER A 28 19.78 -6.48 -7.77
N PRO A 29 20.73 -7.10 -8.49
CA PRO A 29 22.00 -6.49 -8.87
C PRO A 29 21.86 -5.47 -10.01
N ALA A 30 20.64 -5.13 -10.42
CA ALA A 30 20.37 -4.21 -11.52
C ALA A 30 20.71 -2.76 -11.16
N SER A 31 20.89 -1.90 -12.18
CA SER A 31 21.09 -0.46 -12.00
C SER A 31 19.85 0.20 -11.35
N GLU A 32 20.04 1.34 -10.70
CA GLU A 32 18.94 2.03 -10.03
C GLU A 32 17.86 2.50 -11.02
N GLU A 33 18.26 2.91 -12.22
CA GLU A 33 17.31 3.26 -13.29
C GLU A 33 16.40 2.07 -13.65
N PHE A 34 17.00 0.88 -13.79
CA PHE A 34 16.23 -0.33 -14.06
C PHE A 34 15.30 -0.70 -12.91
N LYS A 35 15.77 -0.60 -11.65
CA LYS A 35 14.95 -0.82 -10.46
C LYS A 35 13.76 0.15 -10.41
N GLN A 36 13.97 1.41 -10.75
CA GLN A 36 12.92 2.40 -10.81
C GLN A 36 11.85 2.05 -11.85
N VAL A 37 12.26 1.59 -13.03
CA VAL A 37 11.33 1.09 -14.06
C VAL A 37 10.55 -0.12 -13.54
N MET A 38 11.20 -1.07 -12.86
CA MET A 38 10.54 -2.25 -12.31
C MET A 38 9.56 -1.91 -11.17
N ARG A 39 9.92 -0.95 -10.30
CA ARG A 39 8.98 -0.43 -9.29
C ARG A 39 7.75 0.20 -9.96
N GLY A 40 7.94 1.02 -11.00
CA GLY A 40 6.84 1.62 -11.75
C GLY A 40 5.91 0.59 -12.40
N LYS A 41 6.46 -0.50 -12.93
CA LYS A 41 5.66 -1.61 -13.48
C LYS A 41 4.86 -2.34 -12.40
N LEU A 42 5.48 -2.57 -11.24
CA LEU A 42 4.79 -3.18 -10.10
C LEU A 42 3.66 -2.28 -9.61
N ASP A 43 3.91 -0.98 -9.48
CA ASP A 43 2.91 0.00 -9.06
C ASP A 43 1.73 0.06 -10.03
N ALA A 44 1.98 0.03 -11.34
CA ALA A 44 0.94 -0.01 -12.35
C ALA A 44 0.10 -1.31 -12.27
N LEU A 45 0.73 -2.45 -12.02
CA LEU A 45 0.03 -3.72 -11.82
C LEU A 45 -0.84 -3.69 -10.56
N LEU A 46 -0.32 -3.16 -9.46
CA LEU A 46 -1.06 -3.02 -8.21
C LEU A 46 -2.23 -2.04 -8.36
N ALA A 47 -2.02 -0.92 -9.06
CA ALA A 47 -3.09 0.03 -9.35
C ALA A 47 -4.20 -0.61 -10.20
N LEU A 48 -3.85 -1.47 -11.17
CA LEU A 48 -4.82 -2.26 -11.94
C LEU A 48 -5.58 -3.24 -11.03
N ALA A 49 -4.88 -3.92 -10.13
CA ALA A 49 -5.47 -4.90 -9.23
C ALA A 49 -6.40 -4.27 -8.17
N GLU A 50 -6.08 -3.07 -7.69
CA GLU A 50 -6.89 -2.31 -6.73
C GLU A 50 -7.98 -1.45 -7.39
N ALA A 51 -8.03 -1.41 -8.73
CA ALA A 51 -8.99 -0.59 -9.45
C ALA A 51 -10.44 -0.92 -9.08
N THR A 52 -11.26 0.12 -8.94
CA THR A 52 -12.70 0.03 -8.67
C THR A 52 -13.54 0.25 -9.92
N ASP A 53 -12.92 0.70 -11.00
CA ASP A 53 -13.49 0.90 -12.33
C ASP A 53 -13.04 -0.19 -13.32
N CYS A 54 -13.36 -0.01 -14.60
CA CYS A 54 -13.05 -0.99 -15.63
C CYS A 54 -11.55 -1.28 -15.74
N ARG A 55 -11.16 -2.53 -15.50
CA ARG A 55 -9.75 -2.97 -15.58
C ARG A 55 -9.17 -2.84 -16.97
N ARG A 56 -9.96 -3.07 -18.02
CA ARG A 56 -9.47 -2.94 -19.41
C ARG A 56 -9.15 -1.51 -19.75
N VAL A 57 -9.98 -0.55 -19.31
CA VAL A 57 -9.69 0.88 -19.51
C VAL A 57 -8.35 1.25 -18.86
N ARG A 58 -8.09 0.78 -17.64
CA ARG A 58 -6.82 1.04 -16.96
C ARG A 58 -5.64 0.36 -17.64
N LEU A 59 -5.81 -0.89 -18.07
CA LEU A 59 -4.76 -1.64 -18.75
C LEU A 59 -4.37 -1.00 -20.09
N LEU A 60 -5.36 -0.64 -20.90
CA LEU A 60 -5.14 0.02 -22.19
C LEU A 60 -4.56 1.43 -21.99
N GLY A 61 -5.05 2.16 -21.00
CA GLY A 61 -4.51 3.47 -20.63
C GLY A 61 -3.03 3.43 -20.21
N TYR A 62 -2.58 2.35 -19.56
CA TYR A 62 -1.17 2.15 -19.26
C TYR A 62 -0.30 2.08 -20.53
N PHE A 63 -0.84 1.56 -21.63
CA PHE A 63 -0.19 1.53 -22.94
C PHE A 63 -0.49 2.76 -23.82
N GLY A 64 -1.16 3.78 -23.26
CA GLY A 64 -1.48 5.03 -23.97
C GLY A 64 -2.73 4.95 -24.85
N GLU A 65 -3.52 3.87 -24.77
CA GLU A 65 -4.74 3.69 -25.53
C GLU A 65 -5.97 4.18 -24.74
N GLN A 66 -6.79 5.00 -25.37
CA GLN A 66 -8.08 5.42 -24.80
C GLN A 66 -9.16 4.37 -25.15
N SER A 67 -9.98 4.03 -24.16
CA SER A 67 -11.04 3.05 -24.33
C SER A 67 -12.23 3.35 -23.41
N THR A 68 -13.34 2.70 -23.69
CA THR A 68 -14.56 2.74 -22.87
C THR A 68 -14.69 1.48 -22.02
N PRO A 69 -15.53 1.46 -20.99
CA PRO A 69 -15.77 0.28 -20.17
C PRO A 69 -16.10 -0.96 -20.99
N CYS A 70 -15.44 -2.08 -20.69
CA CYS A 70 -15.50 -3.28 -21.52
C CYS A 70 -16.76 -4.14 -21.36
N GLY A 71 -17.52 -3.94 -20.28
CA GLY A 71 -18.73 -4.71 -19.98
C GLY A 71 -18.50 -6.19 -19.59
N ASN A 72 -17.24 -6.67 -19.54
CA ASN A 72 -16.95 -8.09 -19.30
C ASN A 72 -15.83 -8.39 -18.29
N CYS A 73 -15.20 -7.38 -17.69
CA CYS A 73 -14.32 -7.63 -16.55
C CYS A 73 -15.14 -7.71 -15.25
N ASP A 74 -14.53 -8.24 -14.18
CA ASP A 74 -15.18 -8.41 -12.88
C ASP A 74 -15.81 -7.10 -12.36
N ASN A 75 -15.10 -5.96 -12.48
CA ASN A 75 -15.61 -4.65 -12.04
C ASN A 75 -16.77 -4.14 -12.89
N CYS A 76 -16.85 -4.51 -14.18
CA CYS A 76 -18.00 -4.14 -15.03
C CYS A 76 -19.21 -5.03 -14.77
N LEU A 77 -19.00 -6.33 -14.54
CA LEU A 77 -20.07 -7.30 -14.31
C LEU A 77 -20.62 -7.21 -12.88
N ASN A 78 -19.73 -6.99 -11.91
CA ASN A 78 -20.04 -6.89 -10.50
C ASN A 78 -19.31 -5.69 -9.90
N PRO A 79 -19.80 -4.46 -10.09
CA PRO A 79 -19.14 -3.28 -9.55
C PRO A 79 -18.90 -3.45 -8.05
N PRO A 80 -17.66 -3.27 -7.57
CA PRO A 80 -17.34 -3.46 -6.16
C PRO A 80 -18.05 -2.41 -5.31
N ALA A 81 -18.52 -2.82 -4.12
CA ALA A 81 -18.89 -1.86 -3.09
C ALA A 81 -17.63 -1.11 -2.66
N VAL A 82 -17.62 0.18 -2.92
CA VAL A 82 -16.47 1.04 -2.60
C VAL A 82 -16.73 1.75 -1.28
N TRP A 83 -15.76 1.73 -0.40
CA TRP A 83 -15.79 2.53 0.82
C TRP A 83 -14.67 3.56 0.82
N ASP A 84 -14.94 4.71 1.44
CA ASP A 84 -13.94 5.78 1.56
C ASP A 84 -13.02 5.51 2.77
N GLY A 85 -11.82 5.07 2.48
CA GLY A 85 -10.76 4.81 3.45
C GLY A 85 -9.86 6.02 3.72
N THR A 86 -10.20 7.22 3.26
CA THR A 86 -9.35 8.41 3.36
C THR A 86 -9.03 8.76 4.83
N ASP A 87 -10.00 8.66 5.74
CA ASP A 87 -9.76 8.90 7.17
C ASP A 87 -8.79 7.84 7.77
N ALA A 88 -9.00 6.57 7.45
CA ALA A 88 -8.10 5.50 7.87
C ALA A 88 -6.68 5.68 7.29
N ALA A 89 -6.57 6.10 6.03
CA ALA A 89 -5.29 6.41 5.38
C ALA A 89 -4.55 7.56 6.09
N ARG A 90 -5.24 8.64 6.40
CA ARG A 90 -4.68 9.78 7.14
C ARG A 90 -4.21 9.37 8.53
N LYS A 91 -4.95 8.53 9.24
CA LYS A 91 -4.57 7.97 10.55
C LYS A 91 -3.31 7.12 10.46
N LEU A 92 -3.20 6.25 9.46
CA LEU A 92 -1.99 5.46 9.20
C LEU A 92 -0.78 6.34 8.88
N LEU A 93 -0.91 7.27 7.94
CA LEU A 93 0.17 8.19 7.55
C LEU A 93 0.61 9.08 8.71
N SER A 94 -0.34 9.62 9.48
CA SER A 94 -0.05 10.42 10.67
C SER A 94 0.68 9.62 11.74
N THR A 95 0.35 8.33 11.89
CA THR A 95 1.04 7.45 12.84
C THR A 95 2.47 7.19 12.40
N ILE A 96 2.72 6.88 11.12
CA ILE A 96 4.06 6.71 10.56
C ILE A 96 4.90 7.97 10.81
N TYR A 97 4.34 9.15 10.53
CA TYR A 97 5.02 10.43 10.77
C TYR A 97 5.40 10.63 12.24
N ARG A 98 4.44 10.46 13.16
CA ARG A 98 4.66 10.70 14.58
C ARG A 98 5.62 9.71 15.22
N VAL A 99 5.59 8.46 14.79
CA VAL A 99 6.54 7.43 15.22
C VAL A 99 7.96 7.82 14.82
N GLN A 100 8.16 8.28 13.60
CA GLN A 100 9.46 8.74 13.12
C GLN A 100 9.92 10.00 13.86
N GLN A 101 9.02 10.94 14.12
CA GLN A 101 9.35 12.17 14.89
C GLN A 101 9.73 11.85 16.34
N ALA A 102 9.04 10.92 16.99
CA ALA A 102 9.26 10.60 18.40
C ALA A 102 10.52 9.78 18.64
N SER A 103 10.86 8.85 17.75
CA SER A 103 11.94 7.89 17.95
C SER A 103 13.12 8.05 16.99
N GLY A 104 12.99 8.86 15.93
CA GLY A 104 13.97 8.95 14.83
C GLY A 104 14.09 7.66 14.01
N LEU A 105 13.23 6.67 14.27
CA LEU A 105 13.28 5.35 13.65
C LEU A 105 12.01 5.09 12.83
N SER A 106 12.16 4.25 11.82
CA SER A 106 11.04 3.71 11.04
C SER A 106 10.70 2.30 11.54
N PHE A 107 9.43 1.94 11.46
CA PHE A 107 8.93 0.67 11.97
C PHE A 107 8.14 -0.10 10.90
N GLY A 108 8.09 -1.41 11.04
CA GLY A 108 7.33 -2.29 10.14
C GLY A 108 5.82 -2.22 10.35
N THR A 109 5.11 -2.81 9.42
CA THR A 109 3.64 -2.82 9.36
C THR A 109 2.98 -3.25 10.67
N GLY A 110 3.46 -4.33 11.29
CA GLY A 110 2.87 -4.85 12.53
C GLY A 110 2.87 -3.84 13.66
N HIS A 111 3.99 -3.16 13.87
CA HIS A 111 4.13 -2.16 14.92
C HIS A 111 3.24 -0.92 14.68
N ILE A 112 3.20 -0.42 13.44
CA ILE A 112 2.31 0.69 13.06
C ILE A 112 0.84 0.30 13.27
N MET A 113 0.44 -0.92 12.88
CA MET A 113 -0.91 -1.44 13.11
C MET A 113 -1.26 -1.55 14.59
N ASP A 114 -0.34 -1.99 15.43
CA ASP A 114 -0.55 -2.08 16.87
C ASP A 114 -0.81 -0.69 17.48
N ILE A 115 -0.05 0.33 17.08
CA ILE A 115 -0.24 1.71 17.53
C ILE A 115 -1.61 2.25 17.07
N VAL A 116 -1.92 2.16 15.79
CA VAL A 116 -3.18 2.67 15.22
C VAL A 116 -4.41 2.02 15.88
N ARG A 117 -4.31 0.73 16.20
CA ARG A 117 -5.38 -0.02 16.87
C ARG A 117 -5.40 0.11 18.37
N GLY A 118 -4.42 0.79 18.97
CA GLY A 118 -4.31 0.95 20.42
C GLY A 118 -3.96 -0.34 21.15
N LYS A 119 -3.17 -1.23 20.52
CA LYS A 119 -2.68 -2.44 21.16
C LYS A 119 -1.47 -2.10 22.04
N ASP A 120 -1.61 -2.38 23.32
CA ASP A 120 -0.60 -2.15 24.34
C ASP A 120 0.41 -3.30 24.39
N THR A 121 1.31 -3.34 23.39
CA THR A 121 2.37 -4.37 23.32
C THR A 121 3.63 -3.90 24.05
N GLY A 122 4.48 -4.86 24.47
CA GLY A 122 5.77 -4.55 25.09
C GLY A 122 6.64 -3.64 24.22
N LYS A 123 6.62 -3.83 22.90
CA LYS A 123 7.38 -3.01 21.96
C LYS A 123 6.81 -1.59 21.86
N VAL A 124 5.49 -1.42 21.88
CA VAL A 124 4.83 -0.12 21.87
C VAL A 124 5.22 0.67 23.11
N LYS A 125 5.20 0.04 24.30
CA LYS A 125 5.64 0.66 25.58
C LYS A 125 7.13 0.99 25.59
N GLN A 126 7.97 0.07 25.11
CA GLN A 126 9.42 0.25 25.08
C GLN A 126 9.82 1.53 24.34
N PHE A 127 9.14 1.87 23.27
CA PHE A 127 9.40 3.08 22.48
C PHE A 127 8.53 4.27 22.90
N GLY A 128 7.66 4.14 23.90
CA GLY A 128 6.75 5.20 24.36
C GLY A 128 5.67 5.56 23.35
N HIS A 129 5.38 4.68 22.40
CA HIS A 129 4.41 4.93 21.33
C HIS A 129 2.94 4.84 21.80
N ASP A 130 2.69 4.29 22.97
CA ASP A 130 1.41 4.34 23.68
C ASP A 130 0.99 5.78 24.08
N LYS A 131 1.95 6.70 24.13
CA LYS A 131 1.74 8.12 24.46
C LYS A 131 1.52 9.00 23.22
N LEU A 132 1.64 8.46 22.01
CA LEU A 132 1.40 9.22 20.80
C LEU A 132 -0.08 9.59 20.67
N SER A 133 -0.36 10.79 20.17
CA SER A 133 -1.74 11.23 19.87
C SER A 133 -2.45 10.35 18.85
N THR A 134 -1.72 9.54 18.11
CA THR A 134 -2.25 8.57 17.14
C THR A 134 -2.42 7.17 17.71
N PHE A 135 -2.12 6.95 18.99
CA PHE A 135 -2.37 5.67 19.64
C PHE A 135 -3.88 5.39 19.73
N GLY A 136 -4.34 4.32 19.12
CA GLY A 136 -5.74 3.91 19.14
C GLY A 136 -6.68 4.73 18.26
N VAL A 137 -6.18 5.65 17.42
CA VAL A 137 -7.03 6.47 16.54
C VAL A 137 -7.81 5.66 15.51
N GLY A 138 -7.36 4.47 15.18
CA GLY A 138 -7.97 3.57 14.20
C GLY A 138 -8.64 2.35 14.82
N LYS A 139 -8.93 2.35 16.13
CA LYS A 139 -9.54 1.21 16.83
C LYS A 139 -10.90 0.78 16.26
N ASP A 140 -11.61 1.72 15.63
CA ASP A 140 -12.94 1.47 15.03
C ASP A 140 -12.85 0.74 13.68
N TYR A 141 -11.66 0.66 13.09
CA TYR A 141 -11.40 -0.11 11.88
C TYR A 141 -10.93 -1.53 12.22
N SER A 142 -11.40 -2.50 11.46
CA SER A 142 -10.85 -3.85 11.53
C SER A 142 -9.41 -3.89 11.01
N GLU A 143 -8.66 -4.90 11.43
CA GLU A 143 -7.30 -5.10 10.92
C GLU A 143 -7.28 -5.32 9.41
N ALA A 144 -8.27 -6.02 8.87
CA ALA A 144 -8.41 -6.25 7.43
C ALA A 144 -8.61 -4.93 6.66
N GLN A 145 -9.44 -4.04 7.17
CA GLN A 145 -9.63 -2.70 6.58
C GLN A 145 -8.33 -1.89 6.58
N LEU A 146 -7.65 -1.80 7.71
CA LEU A 146 -6.39 -1.07 7.81
C LEU A 146 -5.28 -1.67 6.92
N ARG A 147 -5.22 -3.00 6.81
CA ARG A 147 -4.29 -3.66 5.88
C ARG A 147 -4.63 -3.38 4.42
N GLY A 148 -5.91 -3.35 4.07
CA GLY A 148 -6.39 -2.94 2.74
C GLY A 148 -5.97 -1.51 2.40
N VAL A 149 -6.20 -0.57 3.34
CA VAL A 149 -5.76 0.83 3.17
C VAL A 149 -4.24 0.92 2.99
N LEU A 150 -3.47 0.24 3.83
CA LEU A 150 -2.00 0.28 3.72
C LEU A 150 -1.51 -0.31 2.39
N ARG A 151 -2.13 -1.39 1.92
CA ARG A 151 -1.85 -1.96 0.60
C ARG A 151 -2.09 -0.96 -0.52
N GLN A 152 -3.22 -0.23 -0.46
CA GLN A 152 -3.54 0.83 -1.41
C GLN A 152 -2.52 1.99 -1.35
N LEU A 153 -2.13 2.42 -0.15
CA LEU A 153 -1.12 3.47 0.03
C LEU A 153 0.25 3.06 -0.53
N LEU A 154 0.62 1.80 -0.39
CA LEU A 154 1.84 1.25 -1.01
C LEU A 154 1.71 1.18 -2.53
N ALA A 155 0.57 0.74 -3.05
CA ALA A 155 0.31 0.66 -4.49
C ALA A 155 0.32 2.02 -5.18
N THR A 156 -0.18 3.06 -4.51
CA THR A 156 -0.21 4.44 -5.03
C THR A 156 1.08 5.22 -4.76
N GLY A 157 2.04 4.62 -4.07
CA GLY A 157 3.29 5.27 -3.70
C GLY A 157 3.17 6.31 -2.58
N ALA A 158 2.03 6.39 -1.90
CA ALA A 158 1.83 7.27 -0.74
C ALA A 158 2.55 6.77 0.52
N VAL A 159 2.94 5.51 0.56
CA VAL A 159 3.83 4.91 1.57
C VAL A 159 4.95 4.18 0.84
N GLY A 160 6.17 4.37 1.30
CA GLY A 160 7.35 3.65 0.85
C GLY A 160 7.75 2.55 1.81
N LEU A 161 8.56 1.60 1.31
CA LEU A 161 9.26 0.61 2.12
C LEU A 161 10.74 1.01 2.21
N GLN A 162 11.27 0.96 3.41
CA GLN A 162 12.68 1.22 3.68
C GLN A 162 13.28 0.01 4.37
N LYS A 163 14.38 -0.49 3.81
CA LYS A 163 15.10 -1.61 4.38
C LYS A 163 15.99 -1.14 5.52
N VAL A 164 15.88 -1.79 6.67
CA VAL A 164 16.75 -1.58 7.81
C VAL A 164 17.60 -2.82 8.03
N MET A 165 18.91 -2.65 8.08
CA MET A 165 19.87 -3.70 8.39
C MET A 165 20.18 -3.69 9.88
N LEU A 166 20.11 -4.83 10.52
CA LEU A 166 20.58 -5.02 11.90
C LEU A 166 22.07 -5.41 11.91
N GLU A 167 22.75 -5.12 13.00
CA GLU A 167 24.16 -5.54 13.21
C GLU A 167 24.33 -7.06 13.10
N SER A 168 23.28 -7.82 13.38
CA SER A 168 23.23 -9.28 13.21
C SER A 168 23.20 -9.77 11.76
N GLY A 169 23.17 -8.85 10.77
CA GLY A 169 23.03 -9.16 9.36
C GLY A 169 21.59 -9.42 8.89
N HIS A 170 20.62 -9.47 9.79
CA HIS A 170 19.22 -9.57 9.43
C HIS A 170 18.68 -8.23 8.95
N SER A 171 17.79 -8.27 7.98
CA SER A 171 17.10 -7.07 7.49
C SER A 171 15.59 -7.22 7.59
N PHE A 172 14.91 -6.10 7.75
CA PHE A 172 13.45 -6.03 7.75
C PHE A 172 12.98 -4.74 7.08
N ASP A 173 11.76 -4.79 6.54
CA ASP A 173 11.16 -3.65 5.87
C ASP A 173 10.39 -2.80 6.86
N THR A 174 10.57 -1.48 6.77
CA THR A 174 9.87 -0.48 7.55
C THR A 174 9.08 0.43 6.63
N LEU A 175 8.04 1.06 7.19
CA LEU A 175 7.20 2.01 6.48
C LEU A 175 7.80 3.42 6.57
N SER A 176 7.80 4.12 5.45
CA SER A 176 8.25 5.52 5.36
C SER A 176 7.23 6.36 4.61
N LEU A 177 7.18 7.65 4.94
CA LEU A 177 6.44 8.62 4.15
C LEU A 177 7.18 8.93 2.86
N THR A 178 6.42 9.31 1.84
CA THR A 178 6.91 9.73 0.52
C THR A 178 6.31 11.08 0.16
N ASP A 179 6.70 11.64 -0.96
CA ASP A 179 6.06 12.84 -1.50
C ASP A 179 4.57 12.62 -1.80
N GLY A 180 4.18 11.38 -2.15
CA GLY A 180 2.79 10.96 -2.35
C GLY A 180 1.94 10.92 -1.08
N SER A 181 2.54 10.94 0.11
CA SER A 181 1.80 10.98 1.39
C SER A 181 1.08 12.31 1.60
N ARG A 182 1.69 13.42 1.17
CA ARG A 182 1.21 14.78 1.46
C ARG A 182 -0.18 15.06 0.88
N PRO A 183 -0.50 14.74 -0.38
CA PRO A 183 -1.84 14.95 -0.93
C PRO A 183 -2.93 14.19 -0.16
N VAL A 184 -2.63 12.95 0.26
CA VAL A 184 -3.55 12.13 1.06
C VAL A 184 -3.76 12.74 2.45
N LEU A 185 -2.69 13.16 3.12
CA LEU A 185 -2.76 13.80 4.44
C LEU A 185 -3.57 15.09 4.42
N LYS A 186 -3.44 15.89 3.35
CA LYS A 186 -4.24 17.11 3.15
C LYS A 186 -5.71 16.83 2.81
N GLY A 187 -6.02 15.64 2.34
CA GLY A 187 -7.35 15.28 1.86
C GLY A 187 -7.61 15.68 0.39
N ASP A 188 -6.55 16.04 -0.35
CA ASP A 188 -6.66 16.41 -1.77
C ASP A 188 -6.90 15.18 -2.65
N VAL A 189 -6.50 14.00 -2.19
CA VAL A 189 -6.64 12.71 -2.89
C VAL A 189 -7.40 11.74 -2.01
N PRO A 190 -8.61 11.29 -2.44
CA PRO A 190 -9.36 10.27 -1.71
C PRO A 190 -8.71 8.89 -1.87
N VAL A 191 -8.87 8.04 -0.85
CA VAL A 191 -8.43 6.65 -0.85
C VAL A 191 -9.66 5.76 -0.88
N LEU A 192 -10.05 5.33 -2.06
CA LEU A 192 -11.21 4.47 -2.28
C LEU A 192 -10.78 3.00 -2.36
N LEU A 193 -11.45 2.15 -1.61
CA LEU A 193 -11.15 0.72 -1.49
C LEU A 193 -12.37 -0.14 -1.85
N ARG A 194 -12.08 -1.38 -2.23
CA ARG A 194 -13.06 -2.45 -2.49
C ARG A 194 -13.46 -3.12 -1.19
#